data_10940abab7a6933a5d7536ea71312994
#
_entry.id   10940abab7a6933a5d7536ea71312994
#
_cell.length_a   1.000
_cell.length_b   1.000
_cell.length_c   1.000
_cell.angle_alpha   90.00
_cell.angle_beta   90.00
_cell.angle_gamma   90.00
#
_symmetry.space_group_name_H-M   'P 1'
#
loop_
_entity.id
_entity.type
_entity.pdbx_description
1 polymer ?
#
loop_
_entity_poly.entity_id
_entity_poly.type
_entity_poly.pdbx_seq_one_letter_code
_entity_poly.pdbx_strand_id
1 'polypeptide(L)'
;VLSELKKITEKYLDMDELEKNVVFNQKLDERKQSLEVQLKEYQAKMINCSTGIKTLYLDKVKGIITEDDFIQLSADLHKDKSTYENLINELSLQIAEIEKKQMNTSSNKEQLEQYLSLEHLTHDIVNQLIDCILVGKRDPETKEIPIEINWKF
;
A
#
# COMPACT_ATOMS: atom_id res chain seq x y z
N VAL A 1 28.08 -19.78 -3.09
CA VAL A 1 27.02 -19.04 -2.39
C VAL A 1 26.96 -17.59 -2.89
N LEU A 2 28.02 -16.78 -2.80
CA LEU A 2 28.05 -15.36 -3.22
C LEU A 2 27.78 -15.21 -4.73
N SER A 3 28.33 -16.08 -5.57
CA SER A 3 28.10 -16.09 -7.02
C SER A 3 26.67 -16.52 -7.38
N GLU A 4 26.09 -17.45 -6.63
CA GLU A 4 24.70 -17.87 -6.82
C GLU A 4 23.72 -16.79 -6.31
N LEU A 5 24.02 -16.13 -5.19
CA LEU A 5 23.28 -14.96 -4.75
C LEU A 5 23.27 -13.85 -5.81
N LYS A 6 24.43 -13.52 -6.39
CA LYS A 6 24.52 -12.52 -7.47
C LYS A 6 23.70 -12.91 -8.69
N LYS A 7 23.74 -14.16 -9.12
CA LYS A 7 22.91 -14.65 -10.24
C LYS A 7 21.41 -14.59 -9.94
N ILE A 8 21.01 -14.95 -8.71
CA ILE A 8 19.59 -14.87 -8.28
C ILE A 8 19.15 -13.40 -8.25
N THR A 9 19.94 -12.52 -7.63
CA THR A 9 19.63 -11.09 -7.59
C THR A 9 19.62 -10.45 -8.99
N GLU A 10 20.53 -10.83 -9.89
CA GLU A 10 20.50 -10.41 -11.29
C GLU A 10 19.24 -10.89 -12.01
N LYS A 11 18.78 -12.11 -11.72
CA LYS A 11 17.56 -12.68 -12.29
C LYS A 11 16.28 -12.06 -11.73
N TYR A 12 16.25 -11.68 -10.45
CA TYR A 12 15.12 -10.96 -9.83
C TYR A 12 15.14 -9.46 -10.12
N LEU A 13 16.29 -8.89 -10.51
CA LEU A 13 16.45 -7.56 -11.05
C LEU A 13 16.35 -7.54 -12.59
N ASP A 14 15.89 -8.63 -13.20
CA ASP A 14 15.65 -8.66 -14.64
C ASP A 14 14.78 -7.47 -15.01
N MET A 15 15.20 -6.73 -16.04
CA MET A 15 14.59 -5.47 -16.49
C MET A 15 13.05 -5.58 -16.63
N ASP A 16 12.56 -6.76 -17.02
CA ASP A 16 11.13 -7.06 -17.12
C ASP A 16 10.37 -7.01 -15.79
N GLU A 17 10.97 -7.43 -14.68
CA GLU A 17 10.33 -7.34 -13.36
C GLU A 17 10.40 -5.92 -12.79
N LEU A 18 11.49 -5.20 -13.04
CA LEU A 18 11.60 -3.78 -12.68
C LEU A 18 10.56 -2.93 -13.44
N GLU A 19 10.39 -3.17 -14.74
CA GLU A 19 9.35 -2.49 -15.54
C GLU A 19 7.94 -2.83 -15.04
N LYS A 20 7.66 -4.09 -14.74
CA LYS A 20 6.36 -4.51 -14.17
C LYS A 20 6.08 -3.85 -12.82
N ASN A 21 7.08 -3.75 -11.95
CA ASN A 21 6.96 -3.10 -10.65
C ASN A 21 6.77 -1.58 -10.78
N VAL A 22 7.46 -0.93 -11.74
CA VAL A 22 7.27 0.51 -12.03
C VAL A 22 5.86 0.76 -12.54
N VAL A 23 5.38 -0.02 -13.52
CA VAL A 23 4.01 0.10 -14.06
C VAL A 23 2.96 -0.20 -12.97
N PHE A 24 3.21 -1.18 -12.11
CA PHE A 24 2.32 -1.49 -11.00
C PHE A 24 2.22 -0.33 -10.01
N ASN A 25 3.36 0.24 -9.61
CA ASN A 25 3.38 1.38 -8.69
C ASN A 25 2.73 2.62 -9.31
N GLN A 26 2.95 2.90 -10.60
CA GLN A 26 2.25 3.99 -11.29
C GLN A 26 0.73 3.82 -11.25
N LYS A 27 0.22 2.61 -11.49
CA LYS A 27 -1.22 2.33 -11.39
C LYS A 27 -1.76 2.49 -9.97
N LEU A 28 -0.97 2.15 -8.95
CA LEU A 28 -1.34 2.37 -7.55
C LEU A 28 -1.40 3.88 -7.23
N ASP A 29 -0.43 4.66 -7.73
CA ASP A 29 -0.40 6.12 -7.56
C ASP A 29 -1.59 6.80 -8.23
N GLU A 30 -1.91 6.44 -9.48
CA GLU A 30 -3.08 6.96 -10.19
C GLU A 30 -4.38 6.64 -9.44
N ARG A 31 -4.50 5.41 -8.93
CA ARG A 31 -5.65 5.01 -8.14
C ARG A 31 -5.74 5.78 -6.83
N LYS A 32 -4.62 5.96 -6.12
CA LYS A 32 -4.54 6.74 -4.89
C LYS A 32 -4.98 8.18 -5.13
N GLN A 33 -4.45 8.84 -6.17
CA GLN A 33 -4.84 10.20 -6.53
C GLN A 33 -6.34 10.32 -6.82
N SER A 34 -6.91 9.36 -7.55
CA SER A 34 -8.36 9.34 -7.82
C SER A 34 -9.18 9.22 -6.52
N LEU A 35 -8.77 8.36 -5.58
CA LEU A 35 -9.43 8.21 -4.28
C LEU A 35 -9.29 9.47 -3.41
N GLU A 36 -8.14 10.13 -3.43
CA GLU A 36 -7.90 11.38 -2.70
C GLU A 36 -8.78 12.53 -3.22
N VAL A 37 -8.99 12.60 -4.54
CA VAL A 37 -9.92 13.58 -5.13
C VAL A 37 -11.35 13.33 -4.65
N GLN A 38 -11.82 12.07 -4.69
CA GLN A 38 -13.15 11.70 -4.19
C GLN A 38 -13.29 11.99 -2.68
N LEU A 39 -12.25 11.69 -1.90
CA LEU A 39 -12.22 11.97 -0.46
C LEU A 39 -12.44 13.46 -0.18
N LYS A 40 -11.73 14.35 -0.87
CA LYS A 40 -11.88 15.80 -0.75
C LYS A 40 -13.29 16.26 -1.14
N GLU A 41 -13.86 15.67 -2.20
CA GLU A 41 -15.23 15.99 -2.64
C GLU A 41 -16.26 15.62 -1.56
N TYR A 42 -16.19 14.42 -0.97
CA TYR A 42 -17.12 14.02 0.09
C TYR A 42 -16.91 14.79 1.39
N GLN A 43 -15.68 15.15 1.73
CA GLN A 43 -15.40 16.05 2.85
C GLN A 43 -16.05 17.43 2.66
N ALA A 44 -15.97 17.99 1.46
CA ALA A 44 -16.65 19.26 1.14
C ALA A 44 -18.18 19.12 1.23
N LYS A 45 -18.76 18.03 0.72
CA LYS A 45 -20.20 17.75 0.85
C LYS A 45 -20.64 17.64 2.30
N MET A 46 -19.87 16.96 3.14
CA MET A 46 -20.14 16.83 4.58
C MET A 46 -20.10 18.18 5.30
N ILE A 47 -19.14 19.05 4.96
CA ILE A 47 -19.05 20.42 5.49
C ILE A 47 -20.29 21.23 5.05
N ASN A 48 -20.71 21.10 3.79
CA ASN A 48 -21.89 21.79 3.27
C ASN A 48 -23.17 21.35 4.00
N CYS A 49 -23.35 20.06 4.29
CA CYS A 49 -24.46 19.57 5.11
C CYS A 49 -24.44 20.21 6.51
N SER A 50 -23.27 20.25 7.16
CA SER A 50 -23.11 20.86 8.48
C SER A 50 -23.43 22.36 8.47
N THR A 51 -23.05 23.06 7.41
CA THR A 51 -23.37 24.47 7.21
C THR A 51 -24.88 24.66 6.94
N GLY A 52 -25.46 23.80 6.11
CA GLY A 52 -26.90 23.78 5.83
C GLY A 52 -27.72 23.60 7.10
N ILE A 53 -27.37 22.68 7.98
CA ILE A 53 -28.06 22.47 9.27
C ILE A 53 -28.02 23.75 10.13
N LYS A 54 -26.86 24.43 10.20
CA LYS A 54 -26.73 25.71 10.92
C LYS A 54 -27.61 26.79 10.33
N THR A 55 -27.66 26.88 9.01
CA THR A 55 -28.50 27.85 8.30
C THR A 55 -29.99 27.59 8.55
N LEU A 56 -30.42 26.32 8.45
CA LEU A 56 -31.82 25.96 8.77
C LEU A 56 -32.19 26.30 10.21
N TYR A 57 -31.29 26.10 11.15
CA TYR A 57 -31.53 26.50 12.55
C TYR A 57 -31.75 28.03 12.68
N LEU A 58 -30.92 28.83 12.01
CA LEU A 58 -31.04 30.28 12.03
C LEU A 58 -32.35 30.77 11.36
N ASP A 59 -32.75 30.12 10.26
CA ASP A 59 -33.98 30.44 9.54
C ASP A 59 -35.21 30.08 10.36
N LYS A 60 -35.16 28.94 11.10
CA LYS A 60 -36.19 28.60 12.08
C LYS A 60 -36.31 29.66 13.20
N VAL A 61 -35.19 30.09 13.76
CA VAL A 61 -35.19 31.11 14.84
C VAL A 61 -35.74 32.44 14.35
N LYS A 62 -35.51 32.76 13.08
CA LYS A 62 -36.07 33.99 12.44
C LYS A 62 -37.54 33.86 12.03
N GLY A 63 -38.12 32.66 12.14
CA GLY A 63 -39.48 32.39 11.70
C GLY A 63 -39.65 32.33 10.16
N ILE A 64 -38.57 32.10 9.42
CA ILE A 64 -38.57 32.02 7.96
C ILE A 64 -39.13 30.66 7.51
N ILE A 65 -38.86 29.60 8.28
CA ILE A 65 -39.36 28.24 8.03
C ILE A 65 -40.19 27.73 9.21
N THR A 66 -41.11 26.81 8.92
CA THR A 66 -41.93 26.18 9.94
C THR A 66 -41.14 25.17 10.76
N GLU A 67 -41.67 24.74 11.90
CA GLU A 67 -41.09 23.64 12.72
C GLU A 67 -41.01 22.35 11.92
N ASP A 68 -42.07 21.97 11.20
CA ASP A 68 -42.17 20.76 10.42
C ASP A 68 -41.15 20.72 9.27
N ASP A 69 -41.02 21.86 8.55
CA ASP A 69 -40.02 22.01 7.49
C ASP A 69 -38.59 21.88 8.06
N PHE A 70 -38.32 22.49 9.22
CA PHE A 70 -37.02 22.37 9.89
C PHE A 70 -36.69 20.92 10.25
N ILE A 71 -37.64 20.19 10.84
CA ILE A 71 -37.46 18.81 11.26
C ILE A 71 -37.14 17.94 10.04
N GLN A 72 -37.92 18.07 8.95
CA GLN A 72 -37.77 17.29 7.74
C GLN A 72 -36.43 17.58 7.04
N LEU A 73 -36.13 18.86 6.76
CA LEU A 73 -34.90 19.23 6.06
C LEU A 73 -33.65 18.94 6.88
N SER A 74 -33.74 19.11 8.21
CA SER A 74 -32.64 18.77 9.11
C SER A 74 -32.37 17.27 9.13
N ALA A 75 -33.42 16.43 9.13
CA ALA A 75 -33.29 14.98 9.07
C ALA A 75 -32.61 14.51 7.78
N ASP A 76 -32.99 15.09 6.66
CA ASP A 76 -32.40 14.80 5.34
C ASP A 76 -30.90 15.16 5.31
N LEU A 77 -30.52 16.35 5.78
CA LEU A 77 -29.12 16.77 5.85
C LEU A 77 -28.28 15.92 6.81
N HIS A 78 -28.87 15.48 7.93
CA HIS A 78 -28.20 14.55 8.85
C HIS A 78 -27.96 13.18 8.23
N LYS A 79 -28.93 12.67 7.46
CA LYS A 79 -28.80 11.42 6.73
C LYS A 79 -27.72 11.50 5.67
N ASP A 80 -27.70 12.57 4.88
CA ASP A 80 -26.68 12.81 3.87
C ASP A 80 -25.29 12.92 4.51
N LYS A 81 -25.17 13.66 5.60
CA LYS A 81 -23.92 13.79 6.36
C LYS A 81 -23.39 12.44 6.81
N SER A 82 -24.26 11.60 7.40
CA SER A 82 -23.89 10.25 7.85
C SER A 82 -23.42 9.37 6.67
N THR A 83 -24.10 9.50 5.52
CA THR A 83 -23.69 8.79 4.30
C THR A 83 -22.29 9.22 3.85
N TYR A 84 -22.00 10.52 3.82
CA TYR A 84 -20.67 11.02 3.46
C TYR A 84 -19.60 10.65 4.47
N GLU A 85 -19.90 10.62 5.77
CA GLU A 85 -18.98 10.13 6.81
C GLU A 85 -18.57 8.67 6.57
N ASN A 86 -19.51 7.81 6.21
CA ASN A 86 -19.23 6.40 5.88
C ASN A 86 -18.36 6.27 4.63
N LEU A 87 -18.67 7.03 3.57
CA LEU A 87 -17.87 7.04 2.33
C LEU A 87 -16.44 7.55 2.58
N ILE A 88 -16.28 8.60 3.39
CA ILE A 88 -14.97 9.13 3.79
C ILE A 88 -14.15 8.05 4.51
N ASN A 89 -14.75 7.33 5.44
CA ASN A 89 -14.08 6.25 6.17
C ASN A 89 -13.66 5.13 5.23
N GLU A 90 -14.54 4.70 4.32
CA GLU A 90 -14.23 3.66 3.33
C GLU A 90 -13.08 4.06 2.40
N LEU A 91 -13.11 5.28 1.85
CA LEU A 91 -12.05 5.80 0.99
C LEU A 91 -10.72 5.92 1.74
N SER A 92 -10.75 6.36 2.99
CA SER A 92 -9.56 6.45 3.84
C SER A 92 -8.91 5.09 4.07
N LEU A 93 -9.70 4.05 4.29
CA LEU A 93 -9.20 2.67 4.42
C LEU A 93 -8.58 2.16 3.11
N GLN A 94 -9.21 2.44 1.97
CA GLN A 94 -8.65 2.05 0.66
C GLN A 94 -7.32 2.74 0.37
N ILE A 95 -7.19 4.03 0.70
CA ILE A 95 -5.93 4.78 0.56
C ILE A 95 -4.84 4.17 1.45
N ALA A 96 -5.15 3.88 2.72
CA ALA A 96 -4.21 3.27 3.66
C ALA A 96 -3.74 1.87 3.20
N GLU A 97 -4.61 1.07 2.57
CA GLU A 97 -4.23 -0.21 1.98
C GLU A 97 -3.24 -0.05 0.81
N ILE A 98 -3.44 0.95 -0.05
CA ILE A 98 -2.52 1.25 -1.15
C ILE A 98 -1.16 1.66 -0.59
N GLU A 99 -1.13 2.56 0.38
CA GLU A 99 0.11 3.01 1.04
C GLU A 99 0.88 1.85 1.67
N LYS A 100 0.18 0.94 2.35
CA LYS A 100 0.81 -0.26 2.92
C LYS A 100 1.43 -1.16 1.85
N LYS A 101 0.77 -1.33 0.70
CA LYS A 101 1.31 -2.11 -0.43
C LYS A 101 2.56 -1.45 -1.01
N GLN A 102 2.56 -0.14 -1.16
CA GLN A 102 3.71 0.63 -1.65
C GLN A 102 4.90 0.54 -0.69
N MET A 103 4.68 0.67 0.62
CA MET A 103 5.73 0.53 1.63
C MET A 103 6.38 -0.85 1.60
N ASN A 104 5.60 -1.92 1.49
CA ASN A 104 6.13 -3.28 1.42
C ASN A 104 7.00 -3.49 0.17
N THR A 105 6.61 -2.94 -0.97
CA THR A 105 7.37 -3.02 -2.22
C THR A 105 8.69 -2.26 -2.13
N SER A 106 8.69 -1.07 -1.53
CA SER A 106 9.91 -0.25 -1.35
C SER A 106 10.89 -0.89 -0.37
N SER A 107 10.40 -1.44 0.75
CA SER A 107 11.24 -2.12 1.75
C SER A 107 11.95 -3.34 1.18
N ASN A 108 11.26 -4.14 0.36
CA ASN A 108 11.85 -5.30 -0.30
C ASN A 108 12.94 -4.90 -1.31
N LYS A 109 12.74 -3.78 -2.02
CA LYS A 109 13.72 -3.26 -2.98
C LYS A 109 14.99 -2.77 -2.27
N GLU A 110 14.86 -1.98 -1.20
CA GLU A 110 16.00 -1.49 -0.42
C GLU A 110 16.81 -2.63 0.20
N GLN A 111 16.14 -3.67 0.70
CA GLN A 111 16.82 -4.87 1.21
C GLN A 111 17.58 -5.61 0.11
N LEU A 112 17.00 -5.78 -1.09
CA LEU A 112 17.68 -6.39 -2.24
C LEU A 112 18.87 -5.57 -2.71
N GLU A 113 18.77 -4.24 -2.77
CA GLU A 113 19.90 -3.36 -3.14
C GLU A 113 21.04 -3.42 -2.12
N GLN A 114 20.74 -3.55 -0.82
CA GLN A 114 21.74 -3.78 0.21
C GLN A 114 22.49 -5.11 -0.01
N TYR A 115 21.78 -6.17 -0.41
CA TYR A 115 22.41 -7.48 -0.69
C TYR A 115 23.27 -7.47 -1.95
N LEU A 116 22.95 -6.64 -2.95
CA LEU A 116 23.78 -6.47 -4.17
C LEU A 116 25.11 -5.78 -3.90
N SER A 117 25.15 -4.88 -2.93
CA SER A 117 26.36 -4.11 -2.57
C SER A 117 27.35 -4.89 -1.68
N LEU A 118 27.02 -6.13 -1.28
CA LEU A 118 27.85 -6.91 -0.39
C LEU A 118 29.10 -7.47 -1.10
N GLU A 119 30.26 -7.02 -0.68
CA GLU A 119 31.54 -7.61 -1.07
C GLU A 119 31.83 -8.94 -0.32
N HIS A 120 31.27 -9.11 0.88
CA HIS A 120 31.45 -10.26 1.72
C HIS A 120 30.13 -10.72 2.39
N LEU A 121 29.94 -12.05 2.47
CA LEU A 121 28.82 -12.65 3.21
C LEU A 121 29.15 -12.67 4.70
N THR A 122 28.32 -12.00 5.50
CA THR A 122 28.37 -12.10 6.97
C THR A 122 27.49 -13.26 7.45
N HIS A 123 27.77 -13.76 8.66
CA HIS A 123 26.99 -14.84 9.27
C HIS A 123 25.48 -14.48 9.40
N ASP A 124 25.20 -13.24 9.74
CA ASP A 124 23.82 -12.74 9.91
C ASP A 124 23.04 -12.75 8.60
N ILE A 125 23.69 -12.36 7.49
CA ILE A 125 23.09 -12.37 6.15
C ILE A 125 22.82 -13.81 5.70
N VAL A 126 23.77 -14.71 5.92
CA VAL A 126 23.58 -16.13 5.60
C VAL A 126 22.39 -16.70 6.37
N ASN A 127 22.27 -16.41 7.65
CA ASN A 127 21.15 -16.86 8.48
C ASN A 127 19.80 -16.28 8.09
N GLN A 128 19.78 -15.07 7.54
CA GLN A 128 18.52 -14.44 7.09
C GLN A 128 18.04 -14.99 5.75
N LEU A 129 18.95 -15.29 4.83
CA LEU A 129 18.62 -15.65 3.45
C LEU A 129 18.55 -17.15 3.19
N ILE A 130 19.34 -17.95 3.90
CA ILE A 130 19.51 -19.39 3.64
C ILE A 130 18.85 -20.22 4.74
N ASP A 131 18.00 -21.14 4.32
CA ASP A 131 17.38 -22.11 5.23
C ASP A 131 18.37 -23.23 5.53
N CYS A 132 18.86 -23.89 4.48
CA CYS A 132 19.89 -24.92 4.61
C CYS A 132 20.76 -25.03 3.34
N ILE A 133 21.96 -25.55 3.53
CA ILE A 133 22.90 -25.91 2.44
C ILE A 133 23.10 -27.39 2.46
N LEU A 134 22.72 -28.09 1.39
CA LEU A 134 22.97 -29.52 1.21
C LEU A 134 24.26 -29.71 0.44
N VAL A 135 25.17 -30.42 1.04
CA VAL A 135 26.48 -30.77 0.44
C VAL A 135 26.43 -32.22 -0.01
N GLY A 136 26.47 -32.45 -1.31
CA GLY A 136 26.46 -33.78 -1.89
C GLY A 136 27.81 -34.53 -1.77
N LYS A 137 27.86 -35.74 -2.28
CA LYS A 137 29.09 -36.52 -2.32
C LYS A 137 29.96 -36.02 -3.48
N ARG A 138 31.28 -36.05 -3.26
CA ARG A 138 32.26 -35.69 -4.28
C ARG A 138 32.16 -36.64 -5.49
N ASP A 139 32.02 -36.05 -6.67
CA ASP A 139 32.05 -36.79 -7.92
C ASP A 139 33.47 -37.37 -8.15
N PRO A 140 33.59 -38.69 -8.38
CA PRO A 140 34.89 -39.31 -8.57
C PRO A 140 35.60 -38.90 -9.87
N GLU A 141 34.89 -38.49 -10.92
CA GLU A 141 35.43 -38.10 -12.23
C GLU A 141 35.78 -36.62 -12.29
N THR A 142 34.83 -35.73 -11.93
CA THR A 142 35.02 -34.28 -11.99
C THR A 142 35.71 -33.72 -10.75
N LYS A 143 35.75 -34.48 -9.64
CA LYS A 143 36.23 -34.07 -8.31
C LYS A 143 35.43 -32.90 -7.70
N GLU A 144 34.32 -32.54 -8.29
CA GLU A 144 33.41 -31.47 -7.79
C GLU A 144 32.50 -32.02 -6.70
N ILE A 145 32.05 -31.14 -5.80
CA ILE A 145 31.10 -31.45 -4.75
C ILE A 145 29.84 -30.62 -5.08
N PRO A 146 28.72 -31.26 -5.43
CA PRO A 146 27.48 -30.55 -5.68
C PRO A 146 26.96 -29.89 -4.39
N ILE A 147 26.59 -28.65 -4.49
CA ILE A 147 26.04 -27.86 -3.39
C ILE A 147 24.67 -27.36 -3.82
N GLU A 148 23.65 -27.71 -3.05
CA GLU A 148 22.29 -27.21 -3.22
C GLU A 148 21.98 -26.25 -2.09
N ILE A 149 21.45 -25.06 -2.43
CA ILE A 149 21.14 -24.01 -1.47
C ILE A 149 19.64 -23.81 -1.44
N ASN A 150 19.03 -24.04 -0.27
CA ASN A 150 17.62 -23.78 -0.04
C ASN A 150 17.48 -22.37 0.57
N TRP A 151 16.76 -21.51 -0.13
CA TRP A 151 16.54 -20.14 0.25
C TRP A 151 15.27 -19.99 1.08
N LYS A 152 15.19 -18.98 1.95
CA LYS A 152 14.01 -18.67 2.80
C LYS A 152 12.91 -17.84 2.10
N PHE A 153 13.07 -17.54 0.82
CA PHE A 153 12.14 -16.72 0.05
C PHE A 153 11.71 -17.42 -1.25
#